data_20f019e9d72e27436bdd7e4d57366131
#
_entry.id   20f019e9d72e27436bdd7e4d57366131
#
_cell.length_a   1.000
_cell.length_b   1.000
_cell.length_c   1.000
_cell.angle_alpha   90.00
_cell.angle_beta   90.00
_cell.angle_gamma   90.00
#
_symmetry.space_group_name_H-M   'P 1'
#
loop_
_entity.id
_entity.type
_entity.pdbx_description
1 polymer ?
#
loop_
_entity_poly.entity_id
_entity_poly.type
_entity_poly.pdbx_seq_one_letter_code
_entity_poly.pdbx_strand_id
1 'polypeptide(L)' 'DFLLKMKNGPVVAIEYKGGHIADSRDRREKKRIGDLWARRSEGRCRFVWVENRNWQAIKDGTLV' A
#
# COMPACT_ATOMS: atom_id res chain seq x y z
N ASP A 1 3.84 -2.82 6.19
CA ASP A 1 4.52 -2.62 7.45
C ASP A 1 3.79 -1.65 8.38
N PHE A 2 2.99 -0.76 7.84
CA PHE A 2 2.26 0.21 8.63
C PHE A 2 0.78 0.17 8.31
N LEU A 3 -0.03 0.40 9.33
CA LEU A 3 -1.45 0.62 9.15
C LEU A 3 -1.76 2.05 9.59
N LEU A 4 -2.41 2.79 8.72
CA LEU A 4 -2.81 4.15 8.99
C LEU A 4 -4.33 4.24 8.90
N LYS A 5 -4.97 4.61 9.99
CA LYS A 5 -6.41 4.80 9.98
C LYS A 5 -6.72 6.28 9.76
N MET A 6 -7.39 6.58 8.66
CA MET A 6 -7.78 7.93 8.34
C MET A 6 -9.00 8.32 9.16
N LYS A 7 -9.04 9.56 9.63
CA LYS A 7 -10.20 10.07 10.34
C LYS A 7 -11.39 10.14 9.38
N ASN A 8 -12.43 9.40 9.68
CA ASN A 8 -13.61 9.31 8.81
C ASN A 8 -13.31 8.79 7.41
N GLY A 9 -12.26 7.97 7.29
CA GLY A 9 -11.82 7.43 6.02
C GLY A 9 -11.35 6.00 6.11
N PRO A 10 -10.74 5.50 5.04
CA PRO A 10 -10.30 4.11 4.98
C PRO A 10 -9.09 3.83 5.85
N VAL A 11 -8.87 2.55 6.12
CA VAL A 11 -7.61 2.07 6.69
C VAL A 11 -6.64 1.88 5.53
N VAL A 12 -5.47 2.45 5.63
CA VAL A 12 -4.44 2.36 4.60
C VAL A 12 -3.30 1.49 5.09
N ALA A 13 -3.04 0.40 4.38
CA ALA A 13 -1.89 -0.45 4.65
C ALA A 13 -0.74 0.01 3.76
N ILE A 14 0.40 0.29 4.36
CA ILE A 14 1.56 0.79 3.66
C ILE A 14 2.70 -0.22 3.78
N GLU A 15 3.16 -0.71 2.64
CA GLU A 15 4.33 -1.58 2.56
C GLU A 15 5.51 -0.73 2.08
N TYR A 16 6.51 -0.58 2.91
CA TYR A 16 7.70 0.20 2.57
C TYR A 16 8.85 -0.74 2.21
N LYS A 17 9.42 -0.52 1.04
CA LYS A 17 10.63 -1.21 0.62
C LYS A 17 11.76 -0.20 0.51
N GLY A 18 12.80 -0.38 1.31
CA GLY A 18 13.99 0.46 1.27
C GLY A 18 14.74 0.30 -0.05
N GLY A 19 15.98 0.72 -0.10
CA GLY A 19 16.77 0.74 -1.31
C GLY A 19 17.09 -0.62 -1.92
N HIS A 20 16.76 -1.71 -1.26
CA HIS A 20 16.99 -3.06 -1.76
C HIS A 20 15.65 -3.66 -2.16
N ILE A 21 15.45 -3.80 -3.45
CA ILE A 21 14.25 -4.43 -3.96
C ILE A 21 14.51 -5.92 -3.99
N ALA A 22 13.72 -6.65 -3.23
CA ALA A 22 13.74 -8.10 -3.23
C ALA A 22 13.32 -8.61 -4.61
N ASP A 23 13.41 -9.90 -4.82
CA ASP A 23 12.98 -10.57 -6.02
C ASP A 23 11.68 -9.94 -6.57
N SER A 24 11.69 -9.59 -7.85
CA SER A 24 10.56 -8.95 -8.52
C SER A 24 9.29 -9.82 -8.47
N ARG A 25 9.47 -11.12 -8.40
CA ARG A 25 8.38 -12.08 -8.27
C ARG A 25 7.68 -11.93 -6.91
N ASP A 26 8.47 -11.88 -5.84
CA ASP A 26 7.95 -11.70 -4.49
C ASP A 26 7.23 -10.37 -4.37
N ARG A 27 7.80 -9.33 -4.95
CA ARG A 27 7.20 -8.00 -4.96
C ARG A 27 5.83 -8.01 -5.64
N ARG A 28 5.74 -8.62 -6.81
CA ARG A 28 4.48 -8.68 -7.55
C ARG A 28 3.42 -9.46 -6.80
N GLU A 29 3.81 -10.53 -6.14
CA GLU A 29 2.88 -11.35 -5.38
C GLU A 29 2.33 -10.58 -4.19
N LYS A 30 3.19 -9.92 -3.44
CA LYS A 30 2.75 -9.13 -2.28
C LYS A 30 1.85 -7.98 -2.70
N LYS A 31 2.20 -7.32 -3.78
CA LYS A 31 1.40 -6.23 -4.30
C LYS A 31 0.03 -6.70 -4.75
N ARG A 32 -0.02 -7.85 -5.40
CA ARG A 32 -1.29 -8.44 -5.85
C ARG A 32 -2.19 -8.78 -4.67
N ILE A 33 -1.61 -9.35 -3.62
CA ILE A 33 -2.37 -9.71 -2.42
C ILE A 33 -2.90 -8.45 -1.74
N GLY A 34 -2.07 -7.42 -1.61
CA GLY A 34 -2.49 -6.15 -1.02
C GLY A 34 -3.61 -5.48 -1.82
N ASP A 35 -3.48 -5.47 -3.14
CA ASP A 35 -4.50 -4.89 -4.01
C ASP A 35 -5.81 -5.67 -3.92
N LEU A 36 -5.74 -7.00 -3.83
CA LEU A 36 -6.91 -7.84 -3.68
C LEU A 36 -7.63 -7.56 -2.35
N TRP A 37 -6.85 -7.45 -1.28
CA TRP A 37 -7.38 -7.11 0.03
C TRP A 37 -8.11 -5.77 0.00
N ALA A 38 -7.49 -4.77 -0.59
CA ALA A 38 -8.10 -3.44 -0.70
C ALA A 38 -9.39 -3.48 -1.52
N ARG A 39 -9.36 -4.21 -2.63
CA ARG A 39 -10.53 -4.32 -3.50
C ARG A 39 -11.70 -5.00 -2.80
N ARG A 40 -11.43 -6.07 -2.06
CA ARG A 40 -12.48 -6.81 -1.37
C ARG A 40 -13.06 -6.07 -0.17
N SER A 41 -12.38 -5.05 0.29
CA SER A 41 -12.88 -4.24 1.41
C SER A 41 -14.00 -3.28 1.01
N GLU A 42 -14.26 -3.16 -0.28
CA GLU A 42 -15.29 -2.25 -0.80
C GLU A 42 -15.07 -0.79 -0.38
N GLY A 43 -13.82 -0.36 -0.44
CA GLY A 43 -13.45 1.01 -0.13
C GLY A 43 -13.07 1.29 1.32
N ARG A 44 -13.22 0.30 2.20
CA ARG A 44 -12.84 0.49 3.62
C ARG A 44 -11.35 0.42 3.85
N CYS A 45 -10.62 -0.21 2.93
CA CYS A 45 -9.19 -0.39 3.05
C CYS A 45 -8.50 -0.01 1.76
N ARG A 46 -7.28 0.47 1.88
CA ARG A 46 -6.43 0.78 0.75
C ARG A 46 -5.06 0.19 0.97
N PHE A 47 -4.38 -0.10 -0.11
CA PHE A 47 -3.03 -0.64 -0.06
C PHE A 47 -2.09 0.27 -0.85
N VAL A 48 -0.99 0.67 -0.22
CA VAL A 48 0.00 1.56 -0.84
C VAL A 48 1.37 0.89 -0.76
N TRP A 49 2.04 0.81 -1.91
CA TRP A 49 3.38 0.28 -2.01
C TRP A 49 4.36 1.44 -2.22
N VAL A 50 5.34 1.57 -1.33
CA VAL A 50 6.34 2.64 -1.40
C VAL A 50 7.71 2.04 -1.68
N GLU A 51 8.32 2.44 -2.80
CA GLU A 51 9.67 2.03 -3.19
C GLU A 51 10.53 3.26 -3.42
N ASN A 52 11.81 3.10 -3.18
CA ASN A 52 12.80 4.13 -3.50
C ASN A 52 12.42 5.50 -2.93
N ARG A 53 11.87 5.54 -1.73
CA ARG A 53 11.44 6.77 -1.06
C ARG A 53 10.41 7.56 -1.85
N ASN A 54 9.57 6.88 -2.61
CA ASN A 54 8.50 7.54 -3.36
C ASN A 54 7.34 7.84 -2.42
N TRP A 55 7.50 8.87 -1.62
CA TRP A 55 6.49 9.28 -0.64
C TRP A 55 5.22 9.82 -1.29
N GLN A 56 5.29 10.18 -2.56
CA GLN A 56 4.12 10.61 -3.29
C GLN A 56 3.06 9.51 -3.39
N ALA A 57 3.50 8.26 -3.38
CA ALA A 57 2.58 7.13 -3.40
C ALA A 57 1.64 7.13 -2.20
N ILE A 58 2.13 7.57 -1.04
CA ILE A 58 1.30 7.67 0.15
C ILE A 58 0.24 8.75 -0.03
N LYS A 59 0.63 9.92 -0.54
CA LYS A 59 -0.32 10.99 -0.81
C LYS A 59 -1.39 10.53 -1.81
N ASP A 60 -0.96 9.91 -2.89
CA ASP A 60 -1.88 9.45 -3.93
C ASP A 60 -2.87 8.41 -3.38
N GLY A 61 -2.40 7.56 -2.48
CA GLY A 61 -3.24 6.52 -1.87
C GLY A 61 -4.18 7.03 -0.79
N THR A 62 -3.88 8.18 -0.18
CA THR A 62 -4.66 8.68 0.95
C THR A 62 -5.61 9.81 0.58
N LEU A 63 -5.35 10.53 -0.49
CA LEU A 63 -6.13 11.71 -0.90
C LEU A 63 -7.20 11.41 -1.96
N VAL A 64 -7.29 10.20 -2.41
CA VAL A 64 -8.24 9.84 -3.47
C VAL A 64 -9.54 9.32 -2.88
#